data_d8305253d3bd1552276536f85e42f99c
#
_entry.id   d8305253d3bd1552276536f85e42f99c
#
_cell.length_a   1.000
_cell.length_b   1.000
_cell.length_c   1.000
_cell.angle_alpha   90.00
_cell.angle_beta   90.00
_cell.angle_gamma   90.00
#
_symmetry.space_group_name_H-M   'P 1'
#
loop_
_entity.id
_entity.type
_entity.pdbx_description
1 polymer ?
#
loop_
_entity_poly.entity_id
_entity_poly.type
_entity_poly.pdbx_seq_one_letter_code
_entity_poly.pdbx_strand_id
1 'polypeptide(L)'
;SLLFLENNPPEWVLVHDAARPLVTINDIETLIAHCIAADEGGILASKVKDTIKRGNTHSEQTVPRDDLWQALTPQFFKYDELKNALQRALCEGVTITDEASAIEWANKPVKLIAGRSDNIKITTPEDLDLAGFLLNKQQNEQAL
;
A
#
# COMPACT_ATOMS: atom_id res chain seq x y z
N SER A 1 11.31 4.11 -12.01
CA SER A 1 9.99 4.53 -12.39
C SER A 1 9.46 3.72 -13.57
N LEU A 2 8.14 3.76 -13.79
CA LEU A 2 7.47 2.93 -14.82
C LEU A 2 7.99 3.19 -16.24
N LEU A 3 8.42 4.40 -16.56
CA LEU A 3 9.00 4.74 -17.87
C LEU A 3 10.26 3.95 -18.21
N PHE A 4 11.02 3.53 -17.22
CA PHE A 4 12.19 2.69 -17.42
C PHE A 4 11.85 1.29 -17.94
N LEU A 5 10.63 0.83 -17.71
CA LEU A 5 10.14 -0.49 -18.11
C LEU A 5 9.52 -0.51 -19.53
N GLU A 6 9.43 0.62 -20.22
CA GLU A 6 8.77 0.71 -21.54
C GLU A 6 9.37 -0.18 -22.63
N ASN A 7 10.69 -0.41 -22.57
CA ASN A 7 11.37 -1.24 -23.56
C ASN A 7 11.10 -2.75 -23.41
N ASN A 8 10.68 -3.18 -22.22
CA ASN A 8 10.30 -4.55 -21.92
C ASN A 8 9.23 -4.55 -20.81
N PRO A 9 7.98 -4.16 -21.13
CA PRO A 9 6.95 -3.97 -20.14
C PRO A 9 6.57 -5.31 -19.49
N PRO A 10 6.57 -5.39 -18.15
CA PRO A 10 6.02 -6.54 -17.45
C PRO A 10 4.49 -6.54 -17.54
N GLU A 11 3.86 -7.67 -17.33
CA GLU A 11 2.41 -7.73 -17.21
C GLU A 11 1.90 -7.06 -15.93
N TRP A 12 2.62 -7.28 -14.83
CA TRP A 12 2.30 -6.74 -13.50
C TRP A 12 3.50 -6.03 -12.89
N VAL A 13 3.22 -5.04 -12.04
CA VAL A 13 4.22 -4.33 -11.25
C VAL A 13 3.83 -4.33 -9.78
N LEU A 14 4.83 -4.53 -8.93
CA LEU A 14 4.71 -4.42 -7.48
C LEU A 14 5.51 -3.20 -7.03
N VAL A 15 4.81 -2.23 -6.45
CA VAL A 15 5.42 -0.99 -5.95
C VAL A 15 5.52 -1.08 -4.44
N HIS A 16 6.72 -0.91 -3.92
CA HIS A 16 6.98 -0.98 -2.49
C HIS A 16 7.73 0.25 -1.99
N ASP A 17 7.31 0.74 -0.84
CA ASP A 17 7.95 1.86 -0.13
C ASP A 17 9.22 1.37 0.57
N ALA A 18 10.38 1.90 0.17
CA ALA A 18 11.67 1.55 0.77
C ALA A 18 11.73 1.80 2.29
N ALA A 19 10.88 2.69 2.80
CA ALA A 19 10.75 2.98 4.23
C ALA A 19 9.91 1.94 5.02
N ARG A 20 9.48 0.82 4.38
CA ARG A 20 8.73 -0.27 5.04
C ARG A 20 9.50 -1.59 4.99
N PRO A 21 10.56 -1.74 5.78
CA PRO A 21 11.44 -2.91 5.71
C PRO A 21 10.84 -4.19 6.34
N LEU A 22 9.69 -4.09 7.01
CA LEU A 22 9.08 -5.17 7.79
C LEU A 22 8.02 -5.97 7.02
N VAL A 23 7.83 -5.70 5.74
CA VAL A 23 6.93 -6.50 4.91
C VAL A 23 7.39 -7.96 4.88
N THR A 24 6.45 -8.88 5.06
CA THR A 24 6.75 -10.32 5.05
C THR A 24 6.55 -10.93 3.65
N ILE A 25 7.27 -12.01 3.37
CA ILE A 25 7.09 -12.78 2.13
C ILE A 25 5.65 -13.27 2.02
N ASN A 26 5.07 -13.75 3.11
CA ASN A 26 3.68 -14.23 3.13
C ASN A 26 2.67 -13.15 2.74
N ASP A 27 2.84 -11.91 3.22
CA ASP A 27 1.96 -10.80 2.83
C ASP A 27 2.09 -10.48 1.33
N ILE A 28 3.32 -10.51 0.79
CA ILE A 28 3.59 -10.28 -0.63
C ILE A 28 2.93 -11.38 -1.48
N GLU A 29 3.14 -12.64 -1.13
CA GLU A 29 2.57 -13.80 -1.85
C GLU A 29 1.04 -13.79 -1.81
N THR A 30 0.46 -13.44 -0.66
CA THR A 30 -0.99 -13.31 -0.48
C THR A 30 -1.56 -12.21 -1.37
N LEU A 31 -0.92 -11.03 -1.40
CA LEU A 31 -1.32 -9.92 -2.27
C LEU A 31 -1.31 -10.35 -3.74
N ILE A 32 -0.20 -10.92 -4.21
CA ILE A 32 -0.03 -11.35 -5.60
C ILE A 32 -1.08 -12.41 -5.98
N ALA A 33 -1.25 -13.44 -5.14
CA ALA A 33 -2.19 -14.51 -5.41
C ALA A 33 -3.64 -14.01 -5.53
N HIS A 34 -4.08 -13.13 -4.64
CA HIS A 34 -5.43 -12.56 -4.68
C HIS A 34 -5.67 -11.66 -5.90
N CYS A 35 -4.68 -10.84 -6.26
CA CYS A 35 -4.79 -9.96 -7.42
C CYS A 35 -4.82 -10.75 -8.73
N ILE A 36 -3.94 -11.74 -8.89
CA ILE A 36 -3.90 -12.57 -10.10
C ILE A 36 -5.19 -13.39 -10.22
N ALA A 37 -5.66 -14.02 -9.15
CA ALA A 37 -6.88 -14.83 -9.16
C ALA A 37 -8.13 -14.02 -9.52
N ALA A 38 -8.18 -12.74 -9.15
CA ALA A 38 -9.28 -11.85 -9.47
C ALA A 38 -9.10 -11.08 -10.78
N ASP A 39 -7.92 -11.11 -11.38
CA ASP A 39 -7.50 -10.26 -12.50
C ASP A 39 -7.65 -8.75 -12.20
N GLU A 40 -7.47 -8.36 -10.94
CA GLU A 40 -7.65 -7.00 -10.42
C GLU A 40 -6.42 -6.57 -9.61
N GLY A 41 -6.05 -5.29 -9.74
CA GLY A 41 -5.02 -4.69 -8.89
C GLY A 41 -5.45 -4.59 -7.43
N GLY A 42 -4.48 -4.51 -6.52
CA GLY A 42 -4.77 -4.41 -5.10
C GLY A 42 -3.59 -3.92 -4.27
N ILE A 43 -3.88 -3.68 -3.01
CA ILE A 43 -2.91 -3.20 -2.03
C ILE A 43 -2.97 -4.01 -0.74
N LEU A 44 -1.85 -4.09 -0.06
CA LEU A 44 -1.88 -4.43 1.35
C LEU A 44 -2.50 -3.27 2.14
N ALA A 45 -3.35 -3.60 3.09
CA ALA A 45 -3.99 -2.62 3.95
C ALA A 45 -4.24 -3.20 5.34
N SER A 46 -4.30 -2.36 6.36
CA SER A 46 -4.68 -2.76 7.71
C SER A 46 -5.92 -2.00 8.17
N LYS A 47 -6.82 -2.68 8.87
CA LYS A 47 -8.01 -2.01 9.44
C LYS A 47 -7.61 -0.97 10.48
N VAL A 48 -8.28 0.17 10.44
CA VAL A 48 -8.12 1.20 11.46
C VAL A 48 -8.63 0.67 12.81
N LYS A 49 -7.78 0.72 13.82
CA LYS A 49 -8.07 0.23 15.18
C LYS A 49 -8.52 1.34 16.13
N ASP A 50 -7.93 2.53 15.97
CA ASP A 50 -8.19 3.66 16.85
C ASP A 50 -9.40 4.49 16.37
N THR A 51 -9.94 5.30 17.25
CA THR A 51 -10.97 6.26 16.91
C THR A 51 -10.40 7.36 16.04
N ILE A 52 -10.98 7.57 14.87
CA ILE A 52 -10.57 8.63 13.93
C ILE A 52 -11.40 9.88 14.17
N LYS A 53 -10.71 11.01 14.32
CA LYS A 53 -11.32 12.33 14.44
C LYS A 53 -11.04 13.15 13.19
N ARG A 54 -12.05 13.88 12.74
CA ARG A 54 -11.89 14.93 11.73
C ARG A 54 -11.92 16.27 12.43
N GLY A 55 -11.09 17.20 12.00
CA GLY A 55 -11.00 18.56 12.52
C GLY A 55 -9.61 19.15 12.29
N ASN A 56 -9.45 20.40 12.65
CA ASN A 56 -8.15 21.09 12.62
C ASN A 56 -7.61 21.23 14.05
N THR A 57 -7.87 22.36 14.74
CA THR A 57 -7.46 22.57 16.14
C THR A 57 -8.41 21.94 17.14
N HIS A 58 -9.64 21.71 16.74
CA HIS A 58 -10.68 21.07 17.54
C HIS A 58 -11.26 19.86 16.79
N SER A 59 -11.68 18.85 17.53
CA SER A 59 -12.40 17.70 16.95
C SER A 59 -13.80 18.14 16.55
N GLU A 60 -14.09 18.06 15.27
CA GLU A 60 -15.39 18.40 14.69
C GLU A 60 -16.31 17.18 14.58
N GLN A 61 -15.72 16.01 14.29
CA GLN A 61 -16.47 14.79 14.03
C GLN A 61 -15.66 13.55 14.38
N THR A 62 -16.34 12.53 14.92
CA THR A 62 -15.82 11.16 14.94
C THR A 62 -16.17 10.48 13.62
N VAL A 63 -15.17 9.98 12.92
CA VAL A 63 -15.38 9.25 11.66
C VAL A 63 -15.64 7.78 11.97
N PRO A 64 -16.76 7.17 11.51
CA PRO A 64 -16.96 5.73 11.60
C PRO A 64 -15.79 4.98 10.96
N ARG A 65 -15.27 3.96 11.66
CA ARG A 65 -14.04 3.26 11.22
C ARG A 65 -14.27 1.89 10.61
N ASP A 66 -15.52 1.42 10.56
CA ASP A 66 -15.84 0.05 10.13
C ASP A 66 -15.32 -0.26 8.72
N ASP A 67 -15.36 0.73 7.82
CA ASP A 67 -14.89 0.63 6.44
C ASP A 67 -13.59 1.42 6.20
N LEU A 68 -12.88 1.81 7.25
CA LEU A 68 -11.61 2.52 7.11
C LEU A 68 -10.42 1.56 7.17
N TRP A 69 -9.54 1.74 6.20
CA TRP A 69 -8.29 1.02 6.07
C TRP A 69 -7.11 1.98 5.97
N GLN A 70 -6.01 1.63 6.58
CA GLN A 70 -4.72 2.26 6.34
C GLN A 70 -4.06 1.57 5.15
N ALA A 71 -3.84 2.31 4.07
CA ALA A 71 -3.10 1.81 2.92
C ALA A 71 -1.65 1.54 3.31
N LEU A 72 -1.18 0.38 2.96
CA LEU A 72 0.21 -0.05 3.12
C LEU A 72 0.83 -0.26 1.73
N THR A 73 2.07 -0.64 1.70
CA THR A 73 2.73 -1.20 0.53
C THR A 73 3.31 -2.59 0.87
N PRO A 74 3.47 -3.49 -0.12
CA PRO A 74 3.37 -3.28 -1.56
C PRO A 74 1.95 -3.02 -2.06
N GLN A 75 1.91 -2.37 -3.24
CA GLN A 75 0.73 -2.21 -4.09
C GLN A 75 1.00 -2.91 -5.41
N PHE A 76 0.05 -3.69 -5.93
CA PHE A 76 0.27 -4.59 -7.07
C PHE A 76 -0.79 -4.38 -8.13
N PHE A 77 -0.36 -4.00 -9.33
CA PHE A 77 -1.24 -3.60 -10.42
C PHE A 77 -0.73 -4.11 -11.77
N LYS A 78 -1.63 -4.24 -12.75
CA LYS A 78 -1.25 -4.40 -14.14
C LYS A 78 -0.45 -3.17 -14.60
N TYR A 79 0.68 -3.41 -15.23
CA TYR A 79 1.60 -2.35 -15.65
C TYR A 79 0.92 -1.29 -16.52
N ASP A 80 0.21 -1.74 -17.57
CA ASP A 80 -0.43 -0.82 -18.50
C ASP A 80 -1.55 0.01 -17.84
N GLU A 81 -2.31 -0.60 -16.92
CA GLU A 81 -3.36 0.11 -16.20
C GLU A 81 -2.80 1.20 -15.29
N LEU A 82 -1.76 0.86 -14.51
CA LEU A 82 -1.12 1.82 -13.62
C LEU A 82 -0.43 2.94 -14.41
N LYS A 83 0.32 2.59 -15.47
CA LYS A 83 0.98 3.57 -16.33
C LYS A 83 -0.01 4.56 -16.92
N ASN A 84 -1.08 4.05 -17.55
CA ASN A 84 -2.09 4.89 -18.17
C ASN A 84 -2.82 5.78 -17.15
N ALA A 85 -3.18 5.24 -15.97
CA ALA A 85 -3.82 6.00 -14.91
C ALA A 85 -2.93 7.15 -14.41
N LEU A 86 -1.65 6.87 -14.13
CA LEU A 86 -0.70 7.88 -13.69
C LEU A 86 -0.44 8.96 -14.75
N GLN A 87 -0.26 8.57 -16.02
CA GLN A 87 -0.03 9.54 -17.10
C GLN A 87 -1.22 10.48 -17.29
N ARG A 88 -2.44 9.94 -17.29
CA ARG A 88 -3.67 10.75 -17.42
C ARG A 88 -3.86 11.66 -16.21
N ALA A 89 -3.69 11.16 -14.99
CA ALA A 89 -3.81 11.96 -13.77
C ALA A 89 -2.81 13.13 -13.77
N LEU A 90 -1.58 12.90 -14.19
CA LEU A 90 -0.56 13.95 -14.33
C LEU A 90 -0.95 14.99 -15.37
N CYS A 91 -1.47 14.58 -16.54
CA CYS A 91 -1.93 15.50 -17.59
C CYS A 91 -3.11 16.36 -17.14
N GLU A 92 -3.98 15.82 -16.29
CA GLU A 92 -5.17 16.52 -15.79
C GLU A 92 -4.90 17.27 -14.46
N GLY A 93 -3.66 17.27 -13.97
CA GLY A 93 -3.27 17.97 -12.74
C GLY A 93 -3.88 17.39 -11.46
N VAL A 94 -4.24 16.11 -11.46
CA VAL A 94 -4.82 15.43 -10.30
C VAL A 94 -3.73 15.12 -9.28
N THR A 95 -4.00 15.41 -8.01
CA THR A 95 -3.12 15.04 -6.91
C THR A 95 -3.24 13.54 -6.63
N ILE A 96 -2.18 12.79 -6.86
CA ILE A 96 -2.06 11.37 -6.58
C ILE A 96 -1.22 11.19 -5.31
N THR A 97 -1.75 10.45 -4.35
CA THR A 97 -1.08 10.20 -3.07
C THR A 97 -0.32 8.87 -3.04
N ASP A 98 -0.84 7.87 -3.76
CA ASP A 98 -0.24 6.55 -3.95
C ASP A 98 -0.71 5.94 -5.28
N GLU A 99 -0.22 4.75 -5.64
CA GLU A 99 -0.59 4.08 -6.89
C GLU A 99 -2.07 3.73 -6.92
N ALA A 100 -2.64 3.32 -5.79
CA ALA A 100 -4.05 2.99 -5.67
C ALA A 100 -4.94 4.18 -6.03
N SER A 101 -4.62 5.38 -5.55
CA SER A 101 -5.41 6.60 -5.84
C SER A 101 -5.46 6.93 -7.32
N ALA A 102 -4.42 6.59 -8.10
CA ALA A 102 -4.44 6.76 -9.55
C ALA A 102 -5.39 5.77 -10.24
N ILE A 103 -5.41 4.52 -9.78
CA ILE A 103 -6.30 3.47 -10.28
C ILE A 103 -7.76 3.79 -9.94
N GLU A 104 -8.04 4.23 -8.70
CA GLU A 104 -9.36 4.66 -8.25
C GLU A 104 -9.88 5.85 -9.07
N TRP A 105 -9.01 6.85 -9.30
CA TRP A 105 -9.32 7.99 -10.14
C TRP A 105 -9.67 7.56 -11.58
N ALA A 106 -9.02 6.54 -12.10
CA ALA A 106 -9.33 5.94 -13.41
C ALA A 106 -10.61 5.08 -13.39
N ASN A 107 -11.38 5.06 -12.30
CA ASN A 107 -12.59 4.26 -12.08
C ASN A 107 -12.35 2.75 -12.22
N LYS A 108 -11.19 2.27 -11.78
CA LYS A 108 -10.88 0.85 -11.71
C LYS A 108 -10.89 0.35 -10.27
N PRO A 109 -11.28 -0.92 -10.04
CA PRO A 109 -11.30 -1.48 -8.71
C PRO A 109 -9.89 -1.62 -8.13
N VAL A 110 -9.79 -1.42 -6.82
CA VAL A 110 -8.58 -1.68 -6.04
C VAL A 110 -8.94 -2.63 -4.90
N LYS A 111 -8.36 -3.80 -4.91
CA LYS A 111 -8.60 -4.83 -3.90
C LYS A 111 -7.86 -4.50 -2.61
N LEU A 112 -8.54 -4.57 -1.47
CA LEU A 112 -7.94 -4.42 -0.15
C LEU A 112 -7.60 -5.81 0.40
N ILE A 113 -6.32 -6.10 0.55
CA ILE A 113 -5.80 -7.34 1.11
C ILE A 113 -5.26 -7.07 2.50
N ALA A 114 -5.78 -7.78 3.50
CA ALA A 114 -5.34 -7.60 4.87
C ALA A 114 -3.87 -7.98 5.02
N GLY A 115 -3.05 -7.01 5.36
CA GLY A 115 -1.64 -7.16 5.70
C GLY A 115 -1.39 -6.94 7.19
N ARG A 116 -0.18 -7.26 7.63
CA ARG A 116 0.25 -7.10 9.02
C ARG A 116 0.30 -5.61 9.41
N SER A 117 -0.20 -5.30 10.59
CA SER A 117 -0.16 -3.93 11.13
C SER A 117 1.25 -3.48 11.58
N ASP A 118 2.20 -4.41 11.69
CA ASP A 118 3.60 -4.12 11.98
C ASP A 118 4.46 -3.85 10.72
N ASN A 119 3.86 -3.84 9.53
CA ASN A 119 4.47 -3.33 8.30
C ASN A 119 4.47 -1.79 8.32
N ILE A 120 5.15 -1.24 9.33
CA ILE A 120 5.19 0.20 9.60
C ILE A 120 6.08 0.94 8.60
N LYS A 121 5.76 2.21 8.36
CA LYS A 121 6.62 3.14 7.63
C LYS A 121 7.56 3.84 8.61
N ILE A 122 8.86 3.72 8.41
CA ILE A 122 9.87 4.42 9.20
C ILE A 122 9.93 5.87 8.73
N THR A 123 9.48 6.80 9.58
CA THR A 123 9.46 8.24 9.31
C THR A 123 10.14 9.05 10.40
N THR A 124 10.29 8.48 11.60
CA THR A 124 10.92 9.11 12.76
C THR A 124 12.01 8.21 13.35
N PRO A 125 12.93 8.76 14.19
CA PRO A 125 13.90 7.94 14.91
C PRO A 125 13.25 6.86 15.79
N GLU A 126 12.12 7.15 16.43
CA GLU A 126 11.38 6.22 17.28
C GLU A 126 10.81 5.04 16.46
N ASP A 127 10.38 5.30 15.21
CA ASP A 127 9.95 4.24 14.30
C ASP A 127 11.10 3.29 13.97
N LEU A 128 12.34 3.80 13.88
CA LEU A 128 13.52 2.99 13.60
C LEU A 128 13.82 2.02 14.76
N ASP A 129 13.72 2.49 15.99
CA ASP A 129 13.90 1.66 17.19
C ASP A 129 12.85 0.55 17.25
N LEU A 130 11.58 0.91 16.99
CA LEU A 130 10.47 -0.05 16.93
C LEU A 130 10.69 -1.06 15.79
N ALA A 131 11.09 -0.61 14.61
CA ALA A 131 11.38 -1.48 13.48
C ALA A 131 12.52 -2.46 13.79
N GLY A 132 13.57 -2.03 14.46
CA GLY A 132 14.67 -2.89 14.91
C GLY A 132 14.20 -4.02 15.83
N PHE A 133 13.35 -3.70 16.82
CA PHE A 133 12.74 -4.69 17.70
C PHE A 133 11.87 -5.70 16.92
N LEU A 134 11.01 -5.21 16.05
CA LEU A 134 10.10 -6.06 15.27
C LEU A 134 10.85 -6.96 14.29
N LEU A 135 11.91 -6.45 13.65
CA LEU A 135 12.76 -7.24 12.74
C LEU A 135 13.45 -8.40 13.48
N ASN A 136 14.03 -8.14 14.65
CA ASN A 136 14.64 -9.17 15.46
C ASN A 136 13.61 -10.26 15.84
N LYS A 137 12.38 -9.87 16.17
CA LYS A 137 11.31 -10.80 16.47
C LYS A 137 10.95 -11.66 15.25
N GLN A 138 10.79 -11.07 14.07
CA GLN A 138 10.49 -11.80 12.83
C GLN A 138 11.60 -12.82 12.49
N GLN A 139 12.86 -12.44 12.64
CA GLN A 139 14.01 -13.34 12.40
C GLN A 139 14.01 -14.54 13.36
N ASN A 140 13.68 -14.32 14.63
CA ASN A 140 13.61 -15.40 15.59
C ASN A 140 12.42 -16.35 15.33
N GLU A 141 11.29 -15.85 14.83
CA GLU A 141 10.13 -16.66 14.44
C GLU A 141 10.42 -17.53 13.19
N GLN A 142 11.27 -17.06 12.28
CA GLN A 142 11.68 -17.82 11.09
C GLN A 142 12.76 -18.87 11.38
N ALA A 143 13.50 -18.73 12.47
CA ALA A 143 14.57 -19.65 12.88
C ALA A 143 14.05 -20.89 13.65
N LEU A 144 12.77 -20.93 13.96
CA LEU A 144 12.08 -22.06 14.62
C LEU A 144 11.36 -22.94 13.61
#